data_e692740d457ceda1bed275968bc01285
#
_entry.id   e692740d457ceda1bed275968bc01285
#
_cell.length_a   1.000
_cell.length_b   1.000
_cell.length_c   1.000
_cell.angle_alpha   90.00
_cell.angle_beta   90.00
_cell.angle_gamma   90.00
#
_symmetry.space_group_name_H-M   'P 1'
#
loop_
_entity.id
_entity.type
_entity.pdbx_description
1 polymer ?
#
loop_
_entity_poly.entity_id
_entity_poly.type
_entity_poly.pdbx_seq_one_letter_code
_entity_poly.pdbx_strand_id
1 'polypeptide(L)'
;MQTTEHLLMIRPVRFGYNAQTAVNNAFQVATADQEQVQQQAILEFDAFVEKLRAAGIDVTVVQDTPEPHTPDSLFPNNWISFHSDGTIVLYPMFAENRRLERKQTVLESVNKKFQVKRTIDLSIYEAKGVFLEGTGSMVLDRDHHISYACLSPRTDRGVLQDFCQQLNYEPVAFTSVDEKRQPIYHTNVMMCVADRYVVICLDSIADEDERAAVVNRITESGKAIISISLSQMNHFAGNMLQVASAKGEKLLVMSTQAYESLTPAQINELNRYNPILHASLQAIETNGGGSARCMLAEVHLPCL
;
A
#
# COMPACT_ATOMS: atom_id res chain seq x y z
N MET A 1 2.90 2.65 -17.34
CA MET A 1 1.50 2.19 -17.16
C MET A 1 1.19 2.16 -15.67
N GLN A 2 0.09 2.80 -15.24
CA GLN A 2 -0.29 2.95 -13.82
C GLN A 2 -0.69 1.62 -13.18
N THR A 3 -1.39 0.77 -13.88
CA THR A 3 -1.95 -0.49 -13.36
C THR A 3 -1.24 -1.72 -13.90
N THR A 4 -1.31 -2.81 -13.16
CA THR A 4 -0.87 -4.15 -13.57
C THR A 4 -1.97 -5.17 -13.28
N GLU A 5 -1.94 -6.29 -13.97
CA GLU A 5 -2.79 -7.45 -13.71
C GLU A 5 -2.16 -8.44 -12.72
N HIS A 6 -0.89 -8.25 -12.37
CA HIS A 6 -0.12 -9.17 -11.53
C HIS A 6 0.06 -8.61 -10.13
N LEU A 7 -0.35 -9.36 -9.14
CA LEU A 7 -0.22 -9.03 -7.72
C LEU A 7 0.56 -10.12 -6.98
N LEU A 8 1.42 -9.69 -6.04
CA LEU A 8 2.01 -10.56 -5.03
C LEU A 8 1.28 -10.35 -3.71
N MET A 9 0.87 -11.44 -3.07
CA MET A 9 0.26 -11.45 -1.75
C MET A 9 0.92 -12.52 -0.88
N ILE A 10 1.09 -12.22 0.42
CA ILE A 10 1.68 -13.15 1.39
C ILE A 10 0.58 -13.67 2.31
N ARG A 11 0.34 -14.98 2.26
CA ARG A 11 -0.66 -15.63 3.11
C ARG A 11 -0.11 -15.82 4.52
N PRO A 12 -0.73 -15.21 5.55
CA PRO A 12 -0.16 -15.17 6.88
C PRO A 12 -0.22 -16.54 7.57
N VAL A 13 0.77 -16.81 8.43
CA VAL A 13 0.86 -18.04 9.22
C VAL A 13 0.73 -17.78 10.73
N ARG A 14 1.19 -16.60 11.17
CA ARG A 14 1.15 -16.15 12.58
C ARG A 14 0.84 -14.65 12.64
N PHE A 15 -0.29 -14.26 12.05
CA PHE A 15 -0.78 -12.89 12.09
C PHE A 15 -1.30 -12.53 13.48
N GLY A 16 -1.11 -11.30 13.89
CA GLY A 16 -1.63 -10.78 15.14
C GLY A 16 -1.15 -9.35 15.40
N TYR A 17 -1.49 -8.84 16.58
CA TYR A 17 -1.06 -7.51 16.99
C TYR A 17 0.48 -7.41 17.07
N ASN A 18 1.03 -6.38 16.45
CA ASN A 18 2.47 -6.12 16.42
C ASN A 18 2.83 -4.92 17.29
N ALA A 19 3.34 -5.17 18.50
CA ALA A 19 3.72 -4.11 19.42
C ALA A 19 4.82 -3.16 18.89
N GLN A 20 5.68 -3.62 17.96
CA GLN A 20 6.73 -2.77 17.37
C GLN A 20 6.17 -1.75 16.39
N THR A 21 5.06 -2.06 15.69
CA THR A 21 4.42 -1.16 14.75
C THR A 21 3.33 -0.29 15.38
N ALA A 22 2.69 -0.76 16.45
CA ALA A 22 1.61 -0.06 17.13
C ALA A 22 2.04 1.27 17.78
N VAL A 23 3.33 1.46 18.04
CA VAL A 23 3.88 2.70 18.64
C VAL A 23 3.59 3.96 17.79
N ASN A 24 3.38 3.80 16.49
CA ASN A 24 3.08 4.90 15.56
C ASN A 24 2.00 4.55 14.53
N ASN A 25 1.28 3.44 14.73
CA ASN A 25 0.12 3.05 13.93
C ASN A 25 -1.14 3.07 14.80
N ALA A 26 -1.87 4.19 14.75
CA ALA A 26 -3.08 4.42 15.54
C ALA A 26 -4.26 3.51 15.15
N PHE A 27 -4.19 2.80 14.02
CA PHE A 27 -5.24 1.90 13.55
C PHE A 27 -5.18 0.50 14.18
N GLN A 28 -4.05 0.13 14.78
CA GLN A 28 -3.89 -1.17 15.43
C GLN A 28 -4.54 -1.23 16.80
N VAL A 29 -5.38 -2.25 17.01
CA VAL A 29 -6.02 -2.54 18.29
C VAL A 29 -5.74 -3.98 18.68
N ALA A 30 -5.17 -4.18 19.89
CA ALA A 30 -4.93 -5.51 20.40
C ALA A 30 -6.24 -6.17 20.82
N THR A 31 -6.54 -7.35 20.28
CA THR A 31 -7.65 -8.21 20.75
C THR A 31 -7.12 -9.34 21.64
N ALA A 32 -7.97 -9.83 22.55
CA ALA A 32 -7.54 -10.79 23.56
C ALA A 32 -7.22 -12.18 22.99
N ASP A 33 -7.95 -12.64 21.98
CA ASP A 33 -7.82 -13.97 21.37
C ASP A 33 -7.03 -13.92 20.07
N GLN A 34 -5.72 -14.05 20.14
CA GLN A 34 -4.82 -14.00 18.98
C GLN A 34 -4.96 -15.23 18.07
N GLU A 35 -5.41 -16.39 18.58
CA GLU A 35 -5.64 -17.58 17.76
C GLU A 35 -6.87 -17.39 16.87
N GLN A 36 -7.94 -16.85 17.43
CA GLN A 36 -9.15 -16.50 16.66
C GLN A 36 -8.84 -15.42 15.62
N VAL A 37 -8.04 -14.42 15.96
CA VAL A 37 -7.57 -13.37 15.03
C VAL A 37 -6.83 -13.98 13.85
N GLN A 38 -5.88 -14.90 14.10
CA GLN A 38 -5.14 -15.58 13.04
C GLN A 38 -6.06 -16.38 12.11
N GLN A 39 -7.01 -17.15 12.67
CA GLN A 39 -7.95 -17.93 11.88
C GLN A 39 -8.84 -17.05 11.02
N GLN A 40 -9.36 -15.96 11.59
CA GLN A 40 -10.20 -15.02 10.85
C GLN A 40 -9.40 -14.28 9.75
N ALA A 41 -8.18 -13.87 10.04
CA ALA A 41 -7.31 -13.23 9.05
C ALA A 41 -7.01 -14.14 7.84
N ILE A 42 -6.83 -15.45 8.06
CA ILE A 42 -6.68 -16.42 6.97
C ILE A 42 -7.96 -16.49 6.11
N LEU A 43 -9.13 -16.55 6.73
CA LEU A 43 -10.41 -16.59 6.00
C LEU A 43 -10.62 -15.32 5.17
N GLU A 44 -10.35 -14.16 5.76
CA GLU A 44 -10.44 -12.87 5.05
C GLU A 44 -9.43 -12.78 3.90
N PHE A 45 -8.20 -13.21 4.12
CA PHE A 45 -7.17 -13.25 3.10
C PHE A 45 -7.56 -14.15 1.93
N ASP A 46 -7.96 -15.40 2.21
CA ASP A 46 -8.32 -16.39 1.18
C ASP A 46 -9.53 -15.92 0.38
N ALA A 47 -10.58 -15.40 1.04
CA ALA A 47 -11.75 -14.84 0.37
C ALA A 47 -11.41 -13.61 -0.50
N PHE A 48 -10.47 -12.78 -0.07
CA PHE A 48 -10.00 -11.64 -0.86
C PHE A 48 -9.25 -12.10 -2.11
N VAL A 49 -8.33 -13.07 -1.99
CA VAL A 49 -7.62 -13.67 -3.13
C VAL A 49 -8.59 -14.28 -4.14
N GLU A 50 -9.62 -15.02 -3.67
CA GLU A 50 -10.64 -15.62 -4.55
C GLU A 50 -11.42 -14.54 -5.33
N LYS A 51 -11.82 -13.45 -4.68
CA LYS A 51 -12.50 -12.32 -5.35
C LYS A 51 -11.61 -11.67 -6.42
N LEU A 52 -10.33 -11.44 -6.12
CA LEU A 52 -9.37 -10.88 -7.10
C LEU A 52 -9.22 -11.80 -8.31
N ARG A 53 -9.03 -13.10 -8.08
CA ARG A 53 -8.90 -14.09 -9.16
C ARG A 53 -10.18 -14.23 -9.99
N ALA A 54 -11.34 -14.21 -9.35
CA ALA A 54 -12.64 -14.23 -10.04
C ALA A 54 -12.86 -13.00 -10.93
N ALA A 55 -12.24 -11.86 -10.58
CA ALA A 55 -12.22 -10.64 -11.39
C ALA A 55 -11.14 -10.66 -12.50
N GLY A 56 -10.42 -11.76 -12.67
CA GLY A 56 -9.42 -11.94 -13.73
C GLY A 56 -8.05 -11.32 -13.41
N ILE A 57 -7.73 -11.15 -12.13
CA ILE A 57 -6.42 -10.65 -11.69
C ILE A 57 -5.50 -11.84 -11.38
N ASP A 58 -4.27 -11.84 -11.89
CA ASP A 58 -3.27 -12.86 -11.58
C ASP A 58 -2.65 -12.60 -10.21
N VAL A 59 -3.03 -13.39 -9.22
CA VAL A 59 -2.53 -13.28 -7.84
C VAL A 59 -1.53 -14.39 -7.55
N THR A 60 -0.27 -14.02 -7.41
CA THR A 60 0.79 -14.89 -6.89
C THR A 60 0.71 -14.87 -5.36
N VAL A 61 0.29 -15.98 -4.77
CA VAL A 61 0.23 -16.15 -3.32
C VAL A 61 1.45 -16.92 -2.85
N VAL A 62 2.20 -16.36 -1.91
CA VAL A 62 3.30 -17.03 -1.22
C VAL A 62 2.87 -17.29 0.22
N GLN A 63 2.96 -18.54 0.65
CA GLN A 63 2.71 -18.91 2.04
C GLN A 63 3.87 -18.40 2.91
N ASP A 64 3.54 -17.66 3.96
CA ASP A 64 4.54 -17.24 4.95
C ASP A 64 5.09 -18.45 5.74
N THR A 65 6.18 -18.25 6.46
CA THR A 65 6.81 -19.27 7.32
C THR A 65 6.59 -18.92 8.78
N PRO A 66 6.40 -19.91 9.69
CA PRO A 66 6.18 -19.64 11.11
C PRO A 66 7.39 -18.99 11.79
N GLU A 67 8.59 -19.25 11.26
CA GLU A 67 9.85 -18.66 11.74
C GLU A 67 10.65 -18.08 10.57
N PRO A 68 11.29 -16.91 10.76
CA PRO A 68 11.16 -16.01 11.92
C PRO A 68 9.73 -15.47 12.03
N HIS A 69 9.28 -15.13 13.25
CA HIS A 69 7.95 -14.58 13.49
C HIS A 69 7.81 -13.17 12.88
N THR A 70 6.91 -13.03 11.89
CA THR A 70 6.64 -11.81 11.13
C THR A 70 5.13 -11.53 11.13
N PRO A 71 4.57 -10.91 12.19
CA PRO A 71 3.12 -10.75 12.33
C PRO A 71 2.46 -9.93 11.23
N ASP A 72 3.20 -9.00 10.61
CA ASP A 72 2.72 -8.11 9.55
C ASP A 72 3.10 -8.59 8.13
N SER A 73 3.54 -9.84 7.97
CA SER A 73 4.02 -10.39 6.70
C SER A 73 3.03 -10.26 5.53
N LEU A 74 1.72 -10.18 5.83
CA LEU A 74 0.67 -10.01 4.84
C LEU A 74 0.66 -8.61 4.17
N PHE A 75 1.55 -7.69 4.57
CA PHE A 75 1.69 -6.36 3.97
C PHE A 75 3.00 -6.21 3.16
N PRO A 76 3.19 -6.98 2.05
CA PRO A 76 4.45 -7.03 1.31
C PRO A 76 4.81 -5.71 0.63
N ASN A 77 3.84 -4.86 0.31
CA ASN A 77 4.06 -3.58 -0.35
C ASN A 77 4.95 -2.61 0.45
N ASN A 78 5.16 -2.88 1.74
CA ASN A 78 5.99 -2.03 2.60
C ASN A 78 7.49 -2.33 2.45
N TRP A 79 7.87 -3.56 2.11
CA TRP A 79 9.28 -3.93 2.04
C TRP A 79 9.80 -4.23 0.64
N ILE A 80 8.90 -4.35 -0.37
CA ILE A 80 9.28 -4.63 -1.76
C ILE A 80 8.38 -3.86 -2.75
N SER A 81 8.96 -3.42 -3.85
CA SER A 81 8.23 -2.96 -5.03
C SER A 81 8.88 -3.45 -6.32
N PHE A 82 8.08 -3.46 -7.39
CA PHE A 82 8.46 -4.01 -8.69
C PHE A 82 8.22 -2.97 -9.78
N HIS A 83 9.16 -2.85 -10.73
CA HIS A 83 9.16 -1.82 -11.77
C HIS A 83 9.28 -2.41 -13.16
N SER A 84 8.70 -1.73 -14.15
CA SER A 84 8.56 -2.22 -15.53
C SER A 84 9.89 -2.38 -16.28
N ASP A 85 10.95 -1.76 -15.80
CA ASP A 85 12.30 -1.92 -16.34
C ASP A 85 13.00 -3.21 -15.86
N GLY A 86 12.34 -4.03 -15.03
CA GLY A 86 12.88 -5.25 -14.43
C GLY A 86 13.56 -5.00 -13.08
N THR A 87 13.37 -3.82 -12.48
CA THR A 87 13.95 -3.48 -11.17
C THR A 87 13.07 -3.96 -10.02
N ILE A 88 13.68 -4.58 -8.99
CA ILE A 88 13.11 -4.76 -7.66
C ILE A 88 13.74 -3.75 -6.71
N VAL A 89 12.95 -3.15 -5.82
CA VAL A 89 13.45 -2.33 -4.73
C VAL A 89 13.11 -2.98 -3.40
N LEU A 90 14.11 -3.13 -2.53
CA LEU A 90 13.97 -3.55 -1.13
C LEU A 90 14.08 -2.33 -0.22
N TYR A 91 13.17 -2.21 0.73
CA TYR A 91 13.01 -1.00 1.54
C TYR A 91 13.41 -1.17 3.00
N PRO A 92 13.93 -0.08 3.63
CA PRO A 92 14.25 -0.06 5.05
C PRO A 92 12.95 -0.01 5.89
N MET A 93 12.84 -0.95 6.83
CA MET A 93 11.68 -1.11 7.71
C MET A 93 11.98 -0.55 9.11
N PHE A 94 11.04 0.24 9.65
CA PHE A 94 11.10 0.80 10.99
C PHE A 94 11.13 -0.29 12.06
N ALA A 95 10.14 -1.18 12.07
CA ALA A 95 10.04 -2.26 13.03
C ALA A 95 11.03 -3.39 12.69
N GLU A 96 11.83 -3.81 13.69
CA GLU A 96 12.88 -4.81 13.48
C GLU A 96 12.34 -6.17 13.05
N ASN A 97 11.20 -6.60 13.60
CA ASN A 97 10.57 -7.85 13.21
C ASN A 97 10.07 -7.83 11.77
N ARG A 98 9.74 -6.66 11.20
CA ARG A 98 9.35 -6.51 9.80
C ARG A 98 10.52 -6.59 8.82
N ARG A 99 11.75 -6.31 9.26
CA ARG A 99 12.97 -6.53 8.47
C ARG A 99 13.14 -7.99 8.07
N LEU A 100 12.61 -8.90 8.89
CA LEU A 100 12.63 -10.35 8.66
C LEU A 100 11.59 -10.83 7.62
N GLU A 101 10.72 -9.94 7.14
CA GLU A 101 9.74 -10.23 6.06
C GLU A 101 10.41 -10.37 4.69
N ARG A 102 11.62 -9.84 4.49
CA ARG A 102 12.41 -9.95 3.24
C ARG A 102 12.93 -11.38 3.04
N LYS A 103 12.00 -12.34 2.89
CA LYS A 103 12.33 -13.77 2.78
C LYS A 103 12.72 -14.16 1.36
N GLN A 104 13.78 -14.95 1.22
CA GLN A 104 14.28 -15.41 -0.07
C GLN A 104 13.22 -16.21 -0.86
N THR A 105 12.36 -16.97 -0.19
CA THR A 105 11.26 -17.74 -0.79
C THR A 105 10.26 -16.86 -1.56
N VAL A 106 10.06 -15.61 -1.12
CA VAL A 106 9.20 -14.64 -1.82
C VAL A 106 9.87 -14.23 -3.13
N LEU A 107 11.16 -13.87 -3.09
CA LEU A 107 11.92 -13.47 -4.29
C LEU A 107 12.01 -14.63 -5.30
N GLU A 108 12.23 -15.84 -4.83
CA GLU A 108 12.24 -17.05 -5.69
C GLU A 108 10.88 -17.30 -6.37
N SER A 109 9.78 -17.02 -5.67
CA SER A 109 8.43 -17.16 -6.24
C SER A 109 8.17 -16.13 -7.34
N VAL A 110 8.66 -14.91 -7.18
CA VAL A 110 8.62 -13.86 -8.20
C VAL A 110 9.48 -14.23 -9.41
N ASN A 111 10.72 -14.69 -9.18
CA ASN A 111 11.66 -15.05 -10.22
C ASN A 111 11.20 -16.25 -11.10
N LYS A 112 10.22 -17.05 -10.64
CA LYS A 112 9.62 -18.13 -11.45
C LYS A 112 8.68 -17.65 -12.55
N LYS A 113 8.14 -16.42 -12.41
CA LYS A 113 7.15 -15.86 -13.33
C LYS A 113 7.65 -14.61 -14.07
N PHE A 114 8.58 -13.88 -13.48
CA PHE A 114 8.96 -12.54 -13.93
C PHE A 114 10.47 -12.40 -14.10
N GLN A 115 10.85 -11.54 -15.05
CA GLN A 115 12.25 -11.24 -15.32
C GLN A 115 12.75 -10.14 -14.38
N VAL A 116 13.64 -10.48 -13.46
CA VAL A 116 14.37 -9.54 -12.61
C VAL A 116 15.70 -9.23 -13.25
N LYS A 117 15.98 -7.95 -13.55
CA LYS A 117 17.23 -7.47 -14.15
C LYS A 117 18.20 -6.89 -13.14
N ARG A 118 17.66 -6.21 -12.11
CA ARG A 118 18.47 -5.63 -11.02
C ARG A 118 17.67 -5.53 -9.73
N THR A 119 18.38 -5.44 -8.63
CA THR A 119 17.82 -5.14 -7.32
C THR A 119 18.47 -3.88 -6.76
N ILE A 120 17.67 -2.93 -6.33
CA ILE A 120 18.09 -1.77 -5.54
C ILE A 120 17.81 -2.10 -4.08
N ASP A 121 18.82 -2.11 -3.24
CA ASP A 121 18.69 -2.40 -1.81
C ASP A 121 18.84 -1.12 -0.98
N LEU A 122 17.69 -0.54 -0.59
CA LEU A 122 17.63 0.61 0.31
C LEU A 122 17.61 0.20 1.78
N SER A 123 17.55 -1.11 2.11
CA SER A 123 17.55 -1.59 3.50
C SER A 123 18.81 -1.19 4.27
N ILE A 124 19.90 -0.82 3.56
CA ILE A 124 21.12 -0.25 4.15
C ILE A 124 20.86 0.98 5.03
N TYR A 125 19.77 1.71 4.80
CA TYR A 125 19.38 2.87 5.59
C TYR A 125 18.90 2.52 7.00
N GLU A 126 18.54 1.25 7.27
CA GLU A 126 18.20 0.75 8.61
C GLU A 126 19.33 0.96 9.61
N ALA A 127 20.60 0.85 9.16
CA ALA A 127 21.78 1.12 9.99
C ALA A 127 21.91 2.59 10.41
N LYS A 128 21.25 3.50 9.70
CA LYS A 128 21.21 4.94 10.02
C LYS A 128 19.97 5.34 10.80
N GLY A 129 19.04 4.39 11.06
CA GLY A 129 17.77 4.66 11.74
C GLY A 129 16.81 5.52 10.93
N VAL A 130 16.90 5.52 9.58
CA VAL A 130 15.98 6.23 8.69
C VAL A 130 15.29 5.23 7.76
N PHE A 131 14.01 5.47 7.45
CA PHE A 131 13.13 4.48 6.86
C PHE A 131 12.33 5.03 5.68
N LEU A 132 11.95 4.12 4.79
CA LEU A 132 11.01 4.35 3.69
C LEU A 132 10.31 3.02 3.42
N GLU A 133 9.09 2.86 3.92
CA GLU A 133 8.38 1.57 3.85
C GLU A 133 7.60 1.43 2.54
N GLY A 134 8.32 1.31 1.43
CA GLY A 134 7.83 1.00 0.09
C GLY A 134 6.63 1.83 -0.34
N THR A 135 5.64 1.17 -0.97
CA THR A 135 4.40 1.80 -1.40
C THR A 135 3.36 1.97 -0.28
N GLY A 136 3.76 1.77 0.97
CA GLY A 136 3.10 2.32 2.15
C GLY A 136 3.46 3.79 2.32
N SER A 137 4.77 4.07 2.45
CA SER A 137 5.33 5.41 2.58
C SER A 137 5.15 6.28 1.34
N MET A 138 5.06 5.67 0.16
CA MET A 138 4.93 6.36 -1.13
C MET A 138 3.71 5.86 -1.89
N VAL A 139 3.01 6.78 -2.56
CA VAL A 139 2.02 6.47 -3.58
C VAL A 139 2.53 6.95 -4.92
N LEU A 140 2.68 6.04 -5.87
CA LEU A 140 3.34 6.30 -7.15
C LEU A 140 2.33 6.62 -8.25
N ASP A 141 2.48 7.77 -8.89
CA ASP A 141 1.98 8.01 -10.24
C ASP A 141 3.02 7.51 -11.23
N ARG A 142 2.85 6.27 -11.69
CA ARG A 142 3.82 5.59 -12.55
C ARG A 142 3.84 6.15 -13.97
N ASP A 143 2.70 6.68 -14.44
CA ASP A 143 2.59 7.26 -15.79
C ASP A 143 3.32 8.60 -15.89
N HIS A 144 3.29 9.40 -14.81
CA HIS A 144 3.93 10.71 -14.76
C HIS A 144 5.24 10.71 -13.97
N HIS A 145 5.66 9.55 -13.44
CA HIS A 145 6.88 9.42 -12.64
C HIS A 145 6.89 10.36 -11.42
N ILE A 146 5.77 10.41 -10.66
CA ILE A 146 5.66 11.19 -9.43
C ILE A 146 5.54 10.25 -8.24
N SER A 147 6.26 10.56 -7.16
CA SER A 147 6.18 9.86 -5.88
C SER A 147 5.61 10.81 -4.82
N TYR A 148 4.34 10.63 -4.46
CA TYR A 148 3.72 11.34 -3.35
C TYR A 148 4.06 10.66 -2.04
N ALA A 149 4.53 11.43 -1.04
CA ALA A 149 4.94 10.87 0.24
C ALA A 149 4.67 11.82 1.42
N CYS A 150 3.85 11.42 2.38
CA CYS A 150 3.72 12.13 3.64
C CYS A 150 4.86 11.73 4.59
N LEU A 151 5.59 12.72 5.10
CA LEU A 151 6.73 12.51 5.98
C LEU A 151 6.27 12.02 7.36
N SER A 152 6.95 11.00 7.86
CA SER A 152 6.62 10.36 9.13
C SER A 152 7.85 9.63 9.70
N PRO A 153 7.79 9.04 10.89
CA PRO A 153 8.86 8.17 11.38
C PRO A 153 9.19 6.98 10.46
N ARG A 154 8.28 6.62 9.50
CA ARG A 154 8.48 5.54 8.52
C ARG A 154 8.73 6.05 7.10
N THR A 155 8.85 7.37 6.91
CA THR A 155 9.01 8.01 5.60
C THR A 155 10.03 9.15 5.70
N ASP A 156 11.29 8.83 5.49
CA ASP A 156 12.40 9.81 5.52
C ASP A 156 12.57 10.49 4.16
N ARG A 157 12.74 11.82 4.18
CA ARG A 157 12.91 12.64 2.99
C ARG A 157 14.17 12.30 2.20
N GLY A 158 15.27 11.98 2.86
CA GLY A 158 16.53 11.67 2.20
C GLY A 158 16.50 10.33 1.49
N VAL A 159 15.88 9.30 2.11
CA VAL A 159 15.68 7.99 1.48
C VAL A 159 14.69 8.08 0.32
N LEU A 160 13.63 8.91 0.44
CA LEU A 160 12.70 9.21 -0.66
C LEU A 160 13.43 9.84 -1.85
N GLN A 161 14.33 10.81 -1.60
CA GLN A 161 15.11 11.45 -2.66
C GLN A 161 16.03 10.45 -3.37
N ASP A 162 16.71 9.57 -2.63
CA ASP A 162 17.55 8.52 -3.21
C ASP A 162 16.74 7.55 -4.08
N PHE A 163 15.59 7.06 -3.59
CA PHE A 163 14.65 6.26 -4.39
C PHE A 163 14.25 6.97 -5.69
N CYS A 164 13.83 8.23 -5.59
CA CYS A 164 13.37 9.02 -6.72
C CYS A 164 14.49 9.25 -7.74
N GLN A 165 15.71 9.52 -7.28
CA GLN A 165 16.88 9.68 -8.15
C GLN A 165 17.21 8.39 -8.91
N GLN A 166 17.18 7.23 -8.23
CA GLN A 166 17.53 5.94 -8.83
C GLN A 166 16.51 5.44 -9.85
N LEU A 167 15.22 5.82 -9.70
CA LEU A 167 14.11 5.36 -10.54
C LEU A 167 13.49 6.46 -11.40
N ASN A 168 14.09 7.65 -11.42
CA ASN A 168 13.65 8.82 -12.18
C ASN A 168 12.19 9.22 -11.85
N TYR A 169 11.89 9.32 -10.55
CA TYR A 169 10.64 9.89 -10.04
C TYR A 169 10.86 11.31 -9.53
N GLU A 170 9.82 12.13 -9.63
CA GLU A 170 9.74 13.43 -8.97
C GLU A 170 9.17 13.25 -7.56
N PRO A 171 9.88 13.63 -6.48
CA PRO A 171 9.34 13.53 -5.13
C PRO A 171 8.41 14.70 -4.81
N VAL A 172 7.17 14.40 -4.39
CA VAL A 172 6.22 15.35 -3.80
C VAL A 172 6.06 14.98 -2.34
N ALA A 173 6.88 15.59 -1.48
CA ALA A 173 6.91 15.33 -0.06
C ALA A 173 6.14 16.40 0.71
N PHE A 174 5.25 15.99 1.60
CA PHE A 174 4.38 16.85 2.41
C PHE A 174 4.19 16.24 3.80
N THR A 175 3.54 16.97 4.71
CA THR A 175 3.14 16.51 6.04
C THR A 175 1.64 16.23 6.07
N SER A 176 1.25 15.15 6.76
CA SER A 176 -0.15 14.76 6.91
C SER A 176 -0.40 14.29 8.35
N VAL A 177 -1.54 14.71 8.92
CA VAL A 177 -1.90 14.41 10.31
C VAL A 177 -3.35 13.93 10.41
N ASP A 178 -3.61 13.15 11.46
CA ASP A 178 -4.97 12.77 11.84
C ASP A 178 -5.70 13.88 12.61
N GLU A 179 -6.93 13.61 13.07
CA GLU A 179 -7.74 14.53 13.87
C GLU A 179 -7.09 14.92 15.21
N LYS A 180 -6.19 14.09 15.73
CA LYS A 180 -5.42 14.32 16.97
C LYS A 180 -4.07 14.99 16.71
N ARG A 181 -3.82 15.43 15.46
CA ARG A 181 -2.55 16.03 15.04
C ARG A 181 -1.36 15.06 15.10
N GLN A 182 -1.61 13.74 15.11
CA GLN A 182 -0.56 12.75 15.01
C GLN A 182 -0.19 12.53 13.55
N PRO A 183 1.11 12.40 13.20
CA PRO A 183 1.52 12.12 11.83
C PRO A 183 0.88 10.85 11.28
N ILE A 184 0.36 10.91 10.06
CA ILE A 184 -0.05 9.72 9.31
C ILE A 184 1.20 8.92 8.97
N TYR A 185 1.25 7.67 9.42
CA TYR A 185 2.46 6.84 9.34
C TYR A 185 2.81 6.41 7.92
N HIS A 186 1.82 6.24 7.04
CA HIS A 186 1.97 5.85 5.63
C HIS A 186 1.07 6.68 4.71
N THR A 187 1.58 7.08 3.56
CA THR A 187 0.86 7.86 2.56
C THR A 187 -0.35 7.11 2.00
N ASN A 188 -0.25 5.79 1.82
CA ASN A 188 -1.34 4.97 1.31
C ASN A 188 -2.54 4.82 2.25
N VAL A 189 -2.49 5.38 3.46
CA VAL A 189 -3.64 5.50 4.35
C VAL A 189 -4.55 6.66 3.91
N MET A 190 -3.95 7.74 3.41
CA MET A 190 -4.66 8.99 3.14
C MET A 190 -4.88 9.27 1.65
N MET A 191 -4.22 8.53 0.74
CA MET A 191 -4.41 8.71 -0.71
C MET A 191 -4.15 7.46 -1.53
N CYS A 192 -4.79 7.43 -2.73
CA CYS A 192 -4.59 6.44 -3.78
C CYS A 192 -4.51 7.17 -5.12
N VAL A 193 -3.56 6.79 -5.97
CA VAL A 193 -3.42 7.31 -7.35
C VAL A 193 -3.84 6.24 -8.36
N ALA A 194 -4.86 6.54 -9.14
CA ALA A 194 -5.31 5.77 -10.28
C ALA A 194 -4.80 6.37 -11.61
N ASP A 195 -5.19 5.79 -12.73
CA ASP A 195 -4.77 6.29 -14.06
C ASP A 195 -5.33 7.67 -14.41
N ARG A 196 -6.58 7.97 -14.01
CA ARG A 196 -7.30 9.22 -14.35
C ARG A 196 -7.78 10.03 -13.17
N TYR A 197 -7.62 9.52 -11.94
CA TYR A 197 -8.07 10.19 -10.74
C TYR A 197 -7.16 9.87 -9.54
N VAL A 198 -7.30 10.68 -8.51
CA VAL A 198 -6.67 10.50 -7.20
C VAL A 198 -7.75 10.58 -6.14
N VAL A 199 -7.83 9.58 -5.26
CA VAL A 199 -8.59 9.68 -4.01
C VAL A 199 -7.67 10.19 -2.94
N ILE A 200 -8.05 11.26 -2.21
CA ILE A 200 -7.15 11.88 -1.23
C ILE A 200 -7.92 12.58 -0.11
N CYS A 201 -7.41 12.48 1.12
CA CYS A 201 -7.86 13.26 2.27
C CYS A 201 -7.05 14.57 2.35
N LEU A 202 -7.51 15.62 1.68
CA LEU A 202 -6.84 16.93 1.67
C LEU A 202 -6.83 17.60 3.05
N ASP A 203 -7.84 17.36 3.88
CA ASP A 203 -7.95 17.92 5.23
C ASP A 203 -6.85 17.39 6.17
N SER A 204 -6.22 16.26 5.85
CA SER A 204 -5.09 15.74 6.62
C SER A 204 -3.79 16.51 6.37
N ILE A 205 -3.68 17.26 5.25
CA ILE A 205 -2.53 18.12 4.94
C ILE A 205 -2.80 19.50 5.55
N ALA A 206 -2.28 19.72 6.75
CA ALA A 206 -2.59 20.92 7.53
C ALA A 206 -1.93 22.19 7.00
N ASP A 207 -0.74 22.07 6.39
CA ASP A 207 -0.05 23.18 5.76
C ASP A 207 -0.71 23.51 4.41
N GLU A 208 -1.12 24.77 4.25
CA GLU A 208 -1.87 25.23 3.06
C GLU A 208 -0.99 25.26 1.81
N ASP A 209 0.29 25.59 1.94
CA ASP A 209 1.22 25.65 0.83
C ASP A 209 1.55 24.23 0.34
N GLU A 210 1.80 23.28 1.26
CA GLU A 210 1.99 21.87 0.92
C GLU A 210 0.74 21.28 0.28
N ARG A 211 -0.45 21.58 0.82
CA ARG A 211 -1.74 21.13 0.27
C ARG A 211 -1.95 21.68 -1.15
N ALA A 212 -1.70 22.97 -1.36
CA ALA A 212 -1.81 23.60 -2.68
C ALA A 212 -0.80 22.97 -3.67
N ALA A 213 0.43 22.71 -3.26
CA ALA A 213 1.45 22.07 -4.09
C ALA A 213 1.03 20.65 -4.53
N VAL A 214 0.47 19.84 -3.61
CA VAL A 214 -0.06 18.50 -3.91
C VAL A 214 -1.22 18.58 -4.90
N VAL A 215 -2.19 19.48 -4.67
CA VAL A 215 -3.35 19.67 -5.56
C VAL A 215 -2.91 20.12 -6.95
N ASN A 216 -2.02 21.08 -7.03
CA ASN A 216 -1.49 21.59 -8.29
C ASN A 216 -0.79 20.46 -9.08
N ARG A 217 0.06 19.68 -8.39
CA ARG A 217 0.80 18.60 -9.04
C ARG A 217 -0.10 17.47 -9.56
N ILE A 218 -1.16 17.12 -8.80
CA ILE A 218 -2.19 16.18 -9.27
C ILE A 218 -2.93 16.74 -10.49
N THR A 219 -3.32 18.01 -10.45
CA THR A 219 -4.06 18.67 -11.55
C THR A 219 -3.22 18.77 -12.83
N GLU A 220 -1.94 19.12 -12.70
CA GLU A 220 -0.97 19.16 -13.81
C GLU A 220 -0.78 17.79 -14.46
N SER A 221 -0.94 16.69 -13.71
CA SER A 221 -0.93 15.33 -14.28
C SER A 221 -2.21 14.96 -15.01
N GLY A 222 -3.20 15.88 -15.07
CA GLY A 222 -4.48 15.67 -15.76
C GLY A 222 -5.46 14.76 -15.00
N LYS A 223 -5.20 14.44 -13.73
CA LYS A 223 -6.05 13.56 -12.92
C LYS A 223 -7.11 14.36 -12.16
N ALA A 224 -8.32 13.81 -12.08
CA ALA A 224 -9.38 14.33 -11.23
C ALA A 224 -9.08 14.04 -9.75
N ILE A 225 -9.51 14.93 -8.86
CA ILE A 225 -9.39 14.75 -7.40
C ILE A 225 -10.75 14.34 -6.85
N ILE A 226 -10.79 13.19 -6.18
CA ILE A 226 -11.93 12.71 -5.41
C ILE A 226 -11.55 12.85 -3.93
N SER A 227 -12.10 13.88 -3.28
CA SER A 227 -11.79 14.16 -1.89
C SER A 227 -12.54 13.22 -0.95
N ILE A 228 -11.83 12.74 0.10
CA ILE A 228 -12.40 12.02 1.24
C ILE A 228 -12.15 12.82 2.53
N SER A 229 -13.02 12.63 3.52
CA SER A 229 -12.90 13.27 4.83
C SER A 229 -11.89 12.52 5.73
N LEU A 230 -11.48 13.16 6.84
CA LEU A 230 -10.71 12.51 7.91
C LEU A 230 -11.43 11.27 8.46
N SER A 231 -12.75 11.36 8.68
CA SER A 231 -13.54 10.21 9.12
C SER A 231 -13.50 9.05 8.12
N GLN A 232 -13.61 9.33 6.82
CA GLN A 232 -13.49 8.30 5.77
C GLN A 232 -12.07 7.72 5.70
N MET A 233 -11.05 8.54 5.88
CA MET A 233 -9.66 8.10 5.98
C MET A 233 -9.48 7.11 7.15
N ASN A 234 -10.11 7.39 8.31
CA ASN A 234 -10.09 6.50 9.47
C ASN A 234 -10.82 5.16 9.23
N HIS A 235 -11.65 5.08 8.17
CA HIS A 235 -12.26 3.84 7.67
C HIS A 235 -11.54 3.29 6.42
N PHE A 236 -10.26 3.61 6.24
CA PHE A 236 -9.40 3.17 5.15
C PHE A 236 -9.83 3.58 3.74
N ALA A 237 -10.67 4.63 3.57
CA ALA A 237 -11.10 5.10 2.25
C ALA A 237 -9.97 5.68 1.38
N GLY A 238 -8.79 5.96 1.94
CA GLY A 238 -7.57 6.26 1.18
C GLY A 238 -6.78 5.02 0.77
N ASN A 239 -7.04 3.87 1.42
CA ASN A 239 -6.26 2.64 1.25
C ASN A 239 -6.84 1.74 0.13
N MET A 240 -6.79 2.27 -1.08
CA MET A 240 -7.32 1.65 -2.30
C MET A 240 -6.21 1.40 -3.31
N LEU A 241 -6.47 0.52 -4.29
CA LEU A 241 -5.58 0.28 -5.43
C LEU A 241 -6.38 0.04 -6.70
N GLN A 242 -6.08 0.80 -7.75
CA GLN A 242 -6.56 0.46 -9.09
C GLN A 242 -5.67 -0.61 -9.69
N VAL A 243 -6.27 -1.69 -10.17
CA VAL A 243 -5.61 -2.83 -10.83
C VAL A 243 -6.21 -3.07 -12.21
N ALA A 244 -5.53 -3.85 -13.04
CA ALA A 244 -6.07 -4.34 -14.30
C ALA A 244 -6.40 -5.83 -14.20
N SER A 245 -7.41 -6.29 -14.95
CA SER A 245 -7.61 -7.72 -15.23
C SER A 245 -6.78 -8.16 -16.43
N ALA A 246 -6.65 -9.47 -16.65
CA ALA A 246 -6.03 -10.04 -17.86
C ALA A 246 -6.71 -9.62 -19.18
N LYS A 247 -7.94 -9.08 -19.12
CA LYS A 247 -8.65 -8.50 -20.26
C LYS A 247 -8.40 -6.99 -20.42
N GLY A 248 -7.59 -6.38 -19.56
CA GLY A 248 -7.32 -4.94 -19.53
C GLY A 248 -8.43 -4.10 -18.88
N GLU A 249 -9.46 -4.73 -18.27
CA GLU A 249 -10.48 -4.03 -17.51
C GLU A 249 -9.90 -3.52 -16.19
N LYS A 250 -10.13 -2.24 -15.86
CA LYS A 250 -9.65 -1.65 -14.62
C LYS A 250 -10.68 -1.79 -13.51
N LEU A 251 -10.20 -2.06 -12.31
CA LEU A 251 -10.99 -2.22 -11.10
C LEU A 251 -10.36 -1.43 -9.97
N LEU A 252 -11.17 -0.77 -9.13
CA LEU A 252 -10.70 -0.16 -7.89
C LEU A 252 -10.95 -1.13 -6.74
N VAL A 253 -9.87 -1.56 -6.10
CA VAL A 253 -9.90 -2.54 -5.01
C VAL A 253 -9.79 -1.84 -3.66
N MET A 254 -10.68 -2.18 -2.72
CA MET A 254 -10.70 -1.63 -1.36
C MET A 254 -11.30 -2.63 -0.36
N SER A 255 -11.29 -2.29 0.92
CA SER A 255 -12.04 -3.06 1.93
C SER A 255 -13.53 -2.70 1.92
N THR A 256 -14.36 -3.58 2.48
CA THR A 256 -15.80 -3.30 2.67
C THR A 256 -15.99 -2.09 3.60
N GLN A 257 -15.19 -1.95 4.66
CA GLN A 257 -15.24 -0.80 5.56
C GLN A 257 -14.96 0.51 4.81
N ALA A 258 -13.96 0.53 3.93
CA ALA A 258 -13.68 1.68 3.07
C ALA A 258 -14.87 2.00 2.16
N TYR A 259 -15.41 1.00 1.46
CA TYR A 259 -16.55 1.14 0.57
C TYR A 259 -17.79 1.71 1.28
N GLU A 260 -18.14 1.17 2.44
CA GLU A 260 -19.32 1.59 3.23
C GLU A 260 -19.17 3.00 3.81
N SER A 261 -17.95 3.50 3.98
CA SER A 261 -17.68 4.87 4.44
C SER A 261 -17.89 5.94 3.35
N LEU A 262 -17.87 5.53 2.07
CA LEU A 262 -18.04 6.44 0.95
C LEU A 262 -19.49 6.91 0.80
N THR A 263 -19.67 8.17 0.43
CA THR A 263 -20.98 8.70 0.07
C THR A 263 -21.45 8.13 -1.27
N PRO A 264 -22.79 8.07 -1.52
CA PRO A 264 -23.30 7.67 -2.83
C PRO A 264 -22.75 8.50 -4.00
N ALA A 265 -22.46 9.79 -3.78
CA ALA A 265 -21.87 10.65 -4.78
C ALA A 265 -20.45 10.22 -5.15
N GLN A 266 -19.60 9.90 -4.15
CA GLN A 266 -18.24 9.40 -4.36
C GLN A 266 -18.25 8.03 -5.06
N ILE A 267 -19.13 7.11 -4.66
CA ILE A 267 -19.28 5.79 -5.31
C ILE A 267 -19.69 5.97 -6.78
N ASN A 268 -20.66 6.84 -7.07
CA ASN A 268 -21.10 7.13 -8.44
C ASN A 268 -19.98 7.75 -9.26
N GLU A 269 -19.17 8.63 -8.68
CA GLU A 269 -18.04 9.25 -9.36
C GLU A 269 -16.95 8.22 -9.69
N LEU A 270 -16.54 7.39 -8.72
CA LEU A 270 -15.58 6.31 -8.91
C LEU A 270 -16.03 5.32 -9.99
N ASN A 271 -17.31 4.94 -10.00
CA ASN A 271 -17.88 4.02 -10.99
C ASN A 271 -17.92 4.58 -12.42
N ARG A 272 -17.74 5.90 -12.64
CA ARG A 272 -17.54 6.46 -13.97
C ARG A 272 -16.19 6.10 -14.58
N TYR A 273 -15.22 5.79 -13.74
CA TYR A 273 -13.87 5.43 -14.17
C TYR A 273 -13.69 3.92 -14.27
N ASN A 274 -14.16 3.17 -13.28
CA ASN A 274 -14.04 1.71 -13.23
C ASN A 274 -14.95 1.11 -12.15
N PRO A 275 -15.34 -0.17 -12.27
CA PRO A 275 -16.04 -0.86 -11.20
C PRO A 275 -15.23 -0.93 -9.90
N ILE A 276 -15.93 -1.06 -8.78
CA ILE A 276 -15.35 -1.23 -7.45
C ILE A 276 -15.45 -2.70 -7.03
N LEU A 277 -14.33 -3.27 -6.57
CA LEU A 277 -14.26 -4.58 -5.94
C LEU A 277 -13.91 -4.39 -4.47
N HIS A 278 -14.73 -4.90 -3.56
CA HIS A 278 -14.43 -4.83 -2.13
C HIS A 278 -14.56 -6.17 -1.41
N ALA A 279 -13.79 -6.33 -0.34
CA ALA A 279 -13.77 -7.51 0.52
C ALA A 279 -13.76 -7.11 1.99
N SER A 280 -14.40 -7.95 2.85
CA SER A 280 -14.31 -7.78 4.30
C SER A 280 -12.90 -8.14 4.78
N LEU A 281 -12.28 -7.22 5.52
CA LEU A 281 -10.92 -7.36 6.05
C LEU A 281 -10.88 -6.92 7.53
N GLN A 282 -11.98 -7.07 8.25
CA GLN A 282 -12.17 -6.48 9.58
C GLN A 282 -11.12 -6.95 10.60
N ALA A 283 -10.81 -8.25 10.65
CA ALA A 283 -9.81 -8.77 11.57
C ALA A 283 -8.40 -8.28 11.21
N ILE A 284 -8.10 -8.21 9.90
CA ILE A 284 -6.82 -7.70 9.39
C ILE A 284 -6.68 -6.21 9.68
N GLU A 285 -7.70 -5.41 9.41
CA GLU A 285 -7.73 -3.95 9.65
C GLU A 285 -7.56 -3.64 11.14
N THR A 286 -8.31 -4.33 12.01
CA THR A 286 -8.29 -4.07 13.46
C THR A 286 -6.95 -4.43 14.09
N ASN A 287 -6.39 -5.59 13.77
CA ASN A 287 -5.19 -6.09 14.45
C ASN A 287 -3.88 -5.70 13.75
N GLY A 288 -3.89 -5.61 12.41
CA GLY A 288 -2.73 -5.21 11.61
C GLY A 288 -2.63 -3.71 11.36
N GLY A 289 -3.76 -2.98 11.45
CA GLY A 289 -3.80 -1.55 11.18
C GLY A 289 -3.43 -1.18 9.75
N GLY A 290 -3.58 -2.11 8.82
CA GLY A 290 -3.46 -1.95 7.36
C GLY A 290 -4.67 -2.57 6.68
N SER A 291 -4.99 -2.17 5.45
CA SER A 291 -6.17 -2.59 4.72
C SER A 291 -5.81 -3.14 3.32
N ALA A 292 -6.78 -3.21 2.42
CA ALA A 292 -6.66 -3.86 1.11
C ALA A 292 -5.38 -3.49 0.35
N ARG A 293 -5.06 -2.18 0.21
CA ARG A 293 -3.87 -1.70 -0.51
C ARG A 293 -2.57 -2.24 0.09
N CYS A 294 -2.50 -2.32 1.41
CA CYS A 294 -1.31 -2.78 2.11
C CYS A 294 -1.01 -4.27 1.84
N MET A 295 -2.05 -5.07 1.55
CA MET A 295 -1.91 -6.50 1.23
C MET A 295 -1.44 -6.78 -0.20
N LEU A 296 -1.45 -5.76 -1.07
CA LEU A 296 -1.21 -5.89 -2.50
C LEU A 296 0.14 -5.28 -2.90
N ALA A 297 1.10 -6.11 -3.30
CA ALA A 297 2.30 -5.65 -3.98
C ALA A 297 2.10 -5.79 -5.50
N GLU A 298 2.07 -4.66 -6.22
CA GLU A 298 1.90 -4.59 -7.67
C GLU A 298 3.15 -5.11 -8.38
N VAL A 299 3.03 -6.13 -9.20
CA VAL A 299 4.16 -6.66 -9.97
C VAL A 299 4.11 -6.09 -11.39
N HIS A 300 4.97 -5.11 -11.64
CA HIS A 300 5.15 -4.48 -12.96
C HIS A 300 6.33 -5.06 -13.74
N LEU A 301 7.00 -6.08 -13.22
CA LEU A 301 8.11 -6.74 -13.90
C LEU A 301 7.66 -7.35 -15.24
N PRO A 302 8.53 -7.41 -16.26
CA PRO A 302 8.25 -8.18 -17.47
C PRO A 302 8.04 -9.66 -17.13
N CYS A 303 7.06 -10.31 -17.78
CA CYS A 303 6.89 -11.76 -17.69
C CYS A 303 8.07 -12.48 -18.37
N LEU A 304 8.36 -13.73 -17.94
CA LEU A 304 9.35 -14.61 -18.55
C LEU A 304 8.94 -15.08 -19.94
#